data_f5d0e92843da35cbe5e1219d49e170a6
#
_entry.id   f5d0e92843da35cbe5e1219d49e170a6
#
_cell.length_a   1.000
_cell.length_b   1.000
_cell.length_c   1.000
_cell.angle_alpha   90.00
_cell.angle_beta   90.00
_cell.angle_gamma   90.00
#
_symmetry.space_group_name_H-M   'P 1'
#
loop_
_entity.id
_entity.type
_entity.pdbx_description
1 polymer ?
#
loop_
_entity_poly.entity_id
_entity_poly.type
_entity_poly.pdbx_seq_one_letter_code
_entity_poly.pdbx_strand_id
1 'polypeptide(L)'
;MNKRKQDRSFGHVLREARVAKGFSLRKFAQMIGVSPTYLSQVEQENVDPPTADRVQTIAELLGENVDEWTALAGRLTEDLPDIIRSSPTEVPDLLRAVRGLTPEQLRTLTAQAEQLQKQGKSREK
;
A
#
# COMPACT_ATOMS: atom_id res chain seq x y z
N MET A 1 -8.05 -20.67 12.49
CA MET A 1 -7.64 -20.75 11.12
C MET A 1 -6.81 -19.61 10.69
N ASN A 2 -5.53 -19.78 10.81
CA ASN A 2 -4.59 -18.70 10.54
C ASN A 2 -4.10 -18.66 9.10
N LYS A 3 -4.59 -19.56 8.27
CA LYS A 3 -4.16 -19.64 6.88
C LYS A 3 -4.37 -18.32 6.14
N ARG A 4 -5.52 -17.66 6.37
CA ARG A 4 -5.82 -16.41 5.69
C ARG A 4 -4.84 -15.29 6.05
N LYS A 5 -4.43 -15.23 7.32
CA LYS A 5 -3.46 -14.23 7.76
C LYS A 5 -2.10 -14.48 7.13
N GLN A 6 -1.69 -15.76 7.06
CA GLN A 6 -0.43 -16.13 6.42
C GLN A 6 -0.48 -15.85 4.92
N ASP A 7 -1.62 -16.14 4.29
CA ASP A 7 -1.81 -15.92 2.86
C ASP A 7 -1.83 -14.43 2.50
N ARG A 8 -2.02 -13.56 3.48
CA ARG A 8 -2.08 -12.13 3.27
C ARG A 8 -0.79 -11.41 3.67
N SER A 9 0.25 -12.13 4.00
CA SER A 9 1.54 -11.49 4.26
C SER A 9 2.12 -10.95 2.96
N PHE A 10 2.88 -9.87 3.06
CA PHE A 10 3.44 -9.22 1.88
C PHE A 10 4.26 -10.18 1.03
N GLY A 11 5.17 -10.92 1.67
CA GLY A 11 6.05 -11.84 0.94
C GLY A 11 5.28 -12.91 0.20
N HIS A 12 4.26 -13.47 0.83
CA HIS A 12 3.45 -14.52 0.22
C HIS A 12 2.65 -13.96 -0.97
N VAL A 13 2.03 -12.81 -0.79
CA VAL A 13 1.23 -12.16 -1.84
C VAL A 13 2.13 -11.79 -3.02
N LEU A 14 3.32 -11.28 -2.74
CA LEU A 14 4.30 -10.95 -3.78
C LEU A 14 4.67 -12.19 -4.59
N ARG A 15 5.00 -13.27 -3.90
CA ARG A 15 5.39 -14.50 -4.59
C ARG A 15 4.27 -15.01 -5.48
N GLU A 16 3.04 -15.05 -4.97
CA GLU A 16 1.90 -15.52 -5.75
C GLU A 16 1.67 -14.68 -6.99
N ALA A 17 1.72 -13.36 -6.85
CA ALA A 17 1.50 -12.46 -7.98
C ALA A 17 2.62 -12.59 -9.01
N ARG A 18 3.87 -12.72 -8.55
CA ARG A 18 5.01 -12.91 -9.43
C ARG A 18 4.88 -14.18 -10.25
N VAL A 19 4.55 -15.29 -9.58
CA VAL A 19 4.39 -16.59 -10.24
C VAL A 19 3.22 -16.54 -11.23
N ALA A 20 2.12 -15.89 -10.83
CA ALA A 20 0.95 -15.78 -11.70
C ALA A 20 1.27 -15.00 -12.98
N LYS A 21 2.19 -14.04 -12.92
CA LYS A 21 2.63 -13.29 -14.10
C LYS A 21 3.67 -14.06 -14.92
N GLY A 22 4.14 -15.20 -14.44
CA GLY A 22 5.12 -15.99 -15.15
C GLY A 22 6.56 -15.53 -14.99
N PHE A 23 6.83 -14.64 -14.04
CA PHE A 23 8.19 -14.15 -13.80
C PHE A 23 8.96 -15.10 -12.89
N SER A 24 10.15 -15.52 -13.32
CA SER A 24 11.05 -16.26 -12.43
C SER A 24 11.57 -15.31 -11.35
N LEU A 25 12.06 -15.90 -10.26
CA LEU A 25 12.66 -15.12 -9.18
C LEU A 25 13.80 -14.25 -9.71
N ARG A 26 14.70 -14.85 -10.47
CA ARG A 26 15.86 -14.12 -11.05
C ARG A 26 15.42 -12.99 -11.95
N LYS A 27 14.47 -13.29 -12.85
CA LYS A 27 14.00 -12.28 -13.80
C LYS A 27 13.35 -11.10 -13.08
N PHE A 28 12.47 -11.39 -12.12
CA PHE A 28 11.78 -10.31 -11.42
C PHE A 28 12.73 -9.50 -10.56
N ALA A 29 13.70 -10.16 -9.90
CA ALA A 29 14.72 -9.45 -9.14
C ALA A 29 15.46 -8.45 -10.03
N GLN A 30 15.82 -8.89 -11.24
CA GLN A 30 16.48 -8.02 -12.21
C GLN A 30 15.58 -6.83 -12.57
N MET A 31 14.30 -7.08 -12.79
CA MET A 31 13.35 -6.03 -13.17
C MET A 31 13.22 -4.94 -12.11
N ILE A 32 13.31 -5.30 -10.85
CA ILE A 32 13.16 -4.34 -9.75
C ILE A 32 14.51 -3.89 -9.17
N GLY A 33 15.61 -4.34 -9.77
CA GLY A 33 16.93 -3.84 -9.39
C GLY A 33 17.48 -4.37 -8.08
N VAL A 34 17.14 -5.63 -7.72
CA VAL A 34 17.65 -6.25 -6.50
C VAL A 34 18.26 -7.60 -6.83
N SER A 35 18.99 -8.18 -5.87
CA SER A 35 19.53 -9.52 -6.04
C SER A 35 18.43 -10.56 -5.89
N PRO A 36 18.56 -11.71 -6.59
CA PRO A 36 17.60 -12.81 -6.37
C PRO A 36 17.57 -13.29 -4.93
N THR A 37 18.71 -13.29 -4.25
CA THR A 37 18.78 -13.69 -2.84
C THR A 37 17.93 -12.76 -1.99
N TYR A 38 18.05 -11.45 -2.19
CA TYR A 38 17.24 -10.49 -1.43
C TYR A 38 15.75 -10.71 -1.70
N LEU A 39 15.36 -10.84 -2.97
CA LEU A 39 13.96 -11.06 -3.31
C LEU A 39 13.42 -12.34 -2.66
N SER A 40 14.22 -13.41 -2.69
CA SER A 40 13.85 -14.66 -2.04
C SER A 40 13.62 -14.47 -0.54
N GLN A 41 14.49 -13.70 0.12
CA GLN A 41 14.35 -13.41 1.55
C GLN A 41 13.09 -12.60 1.85
N VAL A 42 12.75 -11.66 0.98
CA VAL A 42 11.51 -10.88 1.13
C VAL A 42 10.30 -11.80 1.01
N GLU A 43 10.28 -12.67 0.01
CA GLU A 43 9.15 -13.58 -0.22
C GLU A 43 9.00 -14.58 0.92
N GLN A 44 10.09 -14.97 1.55
CA GLN A 44 10.08 -15.90 2.68
C GLN A 44 9.87 -15.20 4.02
N GLU A 45 9.75 -13.87 4.02
CA GLU A 45 9.52 -13.07 5.22
C GLU A 45 10.69 -13.14 6.21
N ASN A 46 11.89 -13.38 5.70
CA ASN A 46 13.11 -13.43 6.51
C ASN A 46 13.74 -12.05 6.69
N VAL A 47 13.29 -11.05 5.94
CA VAL A 47 13.74 -9.67 6.07
C VAL A 47 12.51 -8.77 6.00
N ASP A 48 12.68 -7.53 6.41
CA ASP A 48 11.60 -6.56 6.35
C ASP A 48 11.16 -6.32 4.91
N PRO A 49 9.88 -5.99 4.68
CA PRO A 49 9.43 -5.60 3.35
C PRO A 49 10.22 -4.40 2.82
N PRO A 50 10.33 -4.27 1.50
CA PRO A 50 11.05 -3.14 0.91
C PRO A 50 10.42 -1.80 1.26
N THR A 51 11.14 -0.72 0.94
CA THR A 51 10.62 0.64 1.13
C THR A 51 9.39 0.88 0.26
N ALA A 52 8.64 1.93 0.59
CA ALA A 52 7.42 2.27 -0.15
C ALA A 52 7.70 2.47 -1.64
N ASP A 53 8.81 3.11 -2.00
CA ASP A 53 9.19 3.32 -3.39
C ASP A 53 9.32 2.00 -4.15
N ARG A 54 10.01 1.05 -3.54
CA ARG A 54 10.24 -0.24 -4.18
C ARG A 54 8.95 -1.05 -4.27
N VAL A 55 8.12 -0.97 -3.21
CA VAL A 55 6.83 -1.65 -3.23
C VAL A 55 5.96 -1.07 -4.35
N GLN A 56 6.01 0.24 -4.56
CA GLN A 56 5.28 0.87 -5.67
C GLN A 56 5.72 0.30 -7.02
N THR A 57 7.03 0.23 -7.25
CA THR A 57 7.57 -0.34 -8.49
C THR A 57 7.12 -1.78 -8.68
N ILE A 58 7.18 -2.57 -7.62
CA ILE A 58 6.76 -3.97 -7.65
C ILE A 58 5.29 -4.08 -8.02
N ALA A 59 4.43 -3.31 -7.35
CA ALA A 59 2.99 -3.36 -7.59
C ALA A 59 2.66 -2.94 -9.02
N GLU A 60 3.31 -1.89 -9.52
CA GLU A 60 3.08 -1.43 -10.88
C GLU A 60 3.47 -2.48 -11.91
N LEU A 61 4.60 -3.13 -11.72
CA LEU A 61 5.05 -4.18 -12.65
C LEU A 61 4.14 -5.39 -12.65
N LEU A 62 3.49 -5.66 -11.53
CA LEU A 62 2.58 -6.79 -11.40
C LEU A 62 1.12 -6.42 -11.68
N GLY A 63 0.86 -5.13 -11.98
CA GLY A 63 -0.51 -4.68 -12.26
C GLY A 63 -1.40 -4.66 -11.03
N GLU A 64 -0.81 -4.48 -9.84
CA GLU A 64 -1.53 -4.50 -8.58
C GLU A 64 -1.76 -3.09 -8.03
N ASN A 65 -2.66 -2.97 -7.06
CA ASN A 65 -2.97 -1.68 -6.46
C ASN A 65 -1.83 -1.23 -5.54
N VAL A 66 -1.26 -0.06 -5.83
CA VAL A 66 -0.10 0.45 -5.09
C VAL A 66 -0.42 0.69 -3.62
N ASP A 67 -1.55 1.36 -3.32
CA ASP A 67 -1.93 1.65 -1.94
C ASP A 67 -2.14 0.38 -1.13
N GLU A 68 -2.83 -0.59 -1.72
CA GLU A 68 -3.10 -1.86 -1.06
C GLU A 68 -1.79 -2.59 -0.74
N TRP A 69 -0.88 -2.66 -1.69
CA TRP A 69 0.38 -3.37 -1.49
C TRP A 69 1.31 -2.63 -0.54
N THR A 70 1.32 -1.31 -0.59
CA THR A 70 2.11 -0.50 0.34
C THR A 70 1.63 -0.71 1.77
N ALA A 71 0.30 -0.70 1.98
CA ALA A 71 -0.27 -0.97 3.29
C ALA A 71 0.04 -2.38 3.76
N LEU A 72 -0.04 -3.37 2.87
CA LEU A 72 0.27 -4.75 3.18
C LEU A 72 1.72 -4.90 3.64
N ALA A 73 2.63 -4.11 3.07
CA ALA A 73 4.04 -4.10 3.45
C ALA A 73 4.28 -3.31 4.75
N GLY A 74 3.24 -2.73 5.34
CA GLY A 74 3.39 -1.91 6.54
C GLY A 74 4.03 -0.56 6.25
N ARG A 75 3.90 -0.08 5.03
CA ARG A 75 4.48 1.20 4.60
C ARG A 75 3.38 2.19 4.24
N LEU A 76 3.77 3.43 4.01
CA LEU A 76 2.86 4.47 3.52
C LEU A 76 3.42 5.03 2.22
N THR A 77 2.54 5.32 1.27
CA THR A 77 2.96 6.04 0.06
C THR A 77 3.47 7.42 0.45
N GLU A 78 4.33 8.00 -0.40
CA GLU A 78 5.08 9.21 -0.04
C GLU A 78 4.20 10.41 0.31
N ASP A 79 3.04 10.51 -0.31
CA ASP A 79 2.15 11.64 -0.08
C ASP A 79 1.44 11.59 1.28
N LEU A 80 1.22 10.39 1.83
CA LEU A 80 0.41 10.27 3.06
C LEU A 80 1.06 10.92 4.28
N PRO A 81 2.38 10.74 4.54
CA PRO A 81 2.99 11.46 5.66
C PRO A 81 2.86 12.98 5.57
N ASP A 82 2.95 13.53 4.36
CA ASP A 82 2.79 14.97 4.15
C ASP A 82 1.37 15.43 4.47
N ILE A 83 0.38 14.61 4.07
CA ILE A 83 -1.01 14.92 4.38
C ILE A 83 -1.24 14.93 5.90
N ILE A 84 -0.67 13.95 6.60
CA ILE A 84 -0.79 13.88 8.06
C ILE A 84 -0.13 15.09 8.69
N ARG A 85 1.05 15.49 8.22
CA ARG A 85 1.77 16.64 8.78
C ARG A 85 1.06 17.96 8.51
N SER A 86 0.24 18.03 7.46
CA SER A 86 -0.48 19.27 7.12
C SER A 86 -1.50 19.65 8.20
N SER A 87 -2.05 18.68 8.91
CA SER A 87 -2.98 18.92 10.02
C SER A 87 -2.71 17.84 11.06
N PRO A 88 -1.65 18.03 11.87
CA PRO A 88 -1.07 16.95 12.68
C PRO A 88 -1.94 16.48 13.85
N THR A 89 -3.00 17.18 14.17
CA THR A 89 -3.95 16.76 15.19
C THR A 89 -5.21 16.18 14.54
N GLU A 90 -5.76 16.91 13.58
CA GLU A 90 -7.06 16.56 12.98
C GLU A 90 -6.98 15.33 12.09
N VAL A 91 -5.93 15.20 11.28
CA VAL A 91 -5.82 14.05 10.39
C VAL A 91 -5.63 12.75 11.16
N PRO A 92 -4.72 12.66 12.15
CA PRO A 92 -4.64 11.43 12.95
C PRO A 92 -5.96 11.11 13.66
N ASP A 93 -6.66 12.11 14.16
CA ASP A 93 -7.96 11.88 14.80
C ASP A 93 -8.96 11.29 13.82
N LEU A 94 -8.99 11.80 12.60
CA LEU A 94 -9.85 11.24 11.55
C LEU A 94 -9.50 9.78 11.26
N LEU A 95 -8.21 9.48 11.15
CA LEU A 95 -7.77 8.12 10.86
C LEU A 95 -8.20 7.15 11.98
N ARG A 96 -8.12 7.59 13.23
CA ARG A 96 -8.58 6.76 14.34
C ARG A 96 -10.09 6.59 14.34
N ALA A 97 -10.82 7.64 13.95
CA ALA A 97 -12.28 7.62 13.94
C ALA A 97 -12.83 6.66 12.87
N VAL A 98 -12.10 6.45 11.78
CA VAL A 98 -12.58 5.56 10.72
C VAL A 98 -12.26 4.09 10.98
N ARG A 99 -11.60 3.80 12.09
CA ARG A 99 -11.25 2.42 12.44
C ARG A 99 -12.51 1.57 12.52
N GLY A 100 -12.53 0.44 11.85
CA GLY A 100 -13.66 -0.48 11.87
C GLY A 100 -14.78 -0.17 10.90
N LEU A 101 -14.69 0.92 10.14
CA LEU A 101 -15.67 1.20 9.11
C LEU A 101 -15.47 0.27 7.90
N THR A 102 -16.57 -0.03 7.24
CA THR A 102 -16.52 -0.85 6.02
C THR A 102 -15.94 -0.04 4.86
N PRO A 103 -15.43 -0.71 3.81
CA PRO A 103 -14.98 0.01 2.62
C PRO A 103 -16.07 0.90 2.02
N GLU A 104 -17.33 0.46 2.06
CA GLU A 104 -18.43 1.27 1.58
C GLU A 104 -18.60 2.55 2.38
N GLN A 105 -18.54 2.43 3.71
CA GLN A 105 -18.62 3.60 4.58
C GLN A 105 -17.45 4.54 4.36
N LEU A 106 -16.25 3.98 4.16
CA LEU A 106 -15.07 4.80 3.86
C LEU A 106 -15.24 5.57 2.55
N ARG A 107 -15.82 4.92 1.53
CA ARG A 107 -16.08 5.61 0.26
C ARG A 107 -17.07 6.75 0.44
N THR A 108 -18.07 6.57 1.32
CA THR A 108 -19.02 7.64 1.64
C THR A 108 -18.30 8.84 2.25
N LEU A 109 -17.39 8.58 3.20
CA LEU A 109 -16.61 9.65 3.82
C LEU A 109 -15.71 10.34 2.81
N THR A 110 -15.12 9.57 1.90
CA THR A 110 -14.29 10.13 0.83
C THR A 110 -15.10 11.10 -0.02
N ALA A 111 -16.30 10.70 -0.39
CA ALA A 111 -17.16 11.57 -1.19
C ALA A 111 -17.52 12.86 -0.44
N GLN A 112 -17.78 12.77 0.87
CA GLN A 112 -18.05 13.94 1.70
C GLN A 112 -16.84 14.85 1.76
N ALA A 113 -15.64 14.28 1.93
CA ALA A 113 -14.41 15.06 1.96
C ALA A 113 -14.19 15.80 0.65
N GLU A 114 -14.45 15.13 -0.48
CA GLU A 114 -14.32 15.74 -1.79
C GLU A 114 -15.29 16.92 -1.97
N GLN A 115 -16.49 16.77 -1.43
CA GLN A 115 -17.46 17.87 -1.46
C GLN A 115 -16.98 19.08 -0.66
N LEU A 116 -16.40 18.82 0.51
CA LEU A 116 -15.84 19.88 1.32
C LEU A 116 -14.70 20.61 0.60
N GLN A 117 -13.87 19.87 -0.14
CA GLN A 117 -12.81 20.49 -0.92
C GLN A 117 -13.36 21.42 -1.99
N LYS A 118 -14.41 21.00 -2.68
CA LYS A 118 -15.05 21.80 -3.70
C LYS A 118 -15.65 23.07 -3.13
N GLN A 119 -16.29 22.96 -1.95
CA GLN A 119 -16.88 24.12 -1.27
C GLN A 119 -15.80 25.11 -0.86
N GLY A 120 -14.68 24.61 -0.34
CA GLY A 120 -13.56 25.45 0.06
C GLY A 120 -12.99 26.22 -1.12
N LYS A 121 -12.84 25.56 -2.27
CA LYS A 121 -12.34 26.23 -3.48
C LYS A 121 -13.28 27.31 -3.96
N SER A 122 -14.60 27.08 -3.89
CA SER A 122 -15.59 28.08 -4.27
C SER A 122 -15.52 29.31 -3.38
N ARG A 123 -15.22 29.11 -2.09
CA ARG A 123 -15.17 30.23 -1.14
C ARG A 123 -13.91 31.08 -1.28
N GLU A 124 -12.86 30.52 -1.83
CA GLU A 124 -11.59 31.23 -1.98
C GLU A 124 -11.63 32.28 -3.09
N LYS A 125 -12.67 32.30 -3.87
CA LYS A 125 -12.84 33.34 -4.87
C LYS A 125 -13.40 34.64 -4.22
#